data_022ebadc2390d9b60a247886f7f26ac7
#
_entry.id   022ebadc2390d9b60a247886f7f26ac7
#
_cell.length_a   1.000
_cell.length_b   1.000
_cell.length_c   1.000
_cell.angle_alpha   90.00
_cell.angle_beta   90.00
_cell.angle_gamma   90.00
#
_symmetry.space_group_name_H-M   'P 1'
#
loop_
_entity.id
_entity.type
_entity.pdbx_description
1 polymer ?
#
loop_
_entity_poly.entity_id
_entity_poly.type
_entity_poly.pdbx_seq_one_letter_code
_entity_poly.pdbx_strand_id
1 'polypeptide(L)'
;MLLLLDTHAFLWWVDGAPTLSSGARRAIGTSGNECLFSVASCWEMAIKLSLRKLRLDTPIERFVPEQLAANGFRLLDIELADVARVAMLRFHHRDPFDRLLAAQALRRRLAIVSRDRVFGRYGIRRVW
;
A
#
# COMPACT_ATOMS: atom_id res chain seq x y z
N MET A 1 -13.41 7.35 -4.92
CA MET A 1 -12.74 7.05 -3.62
C MET A 1 -11.25 6.94 -3.87
N LEU A 2 -10.45 7.50 -2.96
CA LEU A 2 -8.99 7.38 -3.01
C LEU A 2 -8.57 6.20 -2.13
N LEU A 3 -7.86 5.25 -2.70
CA LEU A 3 -7.43 4.02 -2.02
C LEU A 3 -5.91 3.96 -1.95
N LEU A 4 -5.38 3.71 -0.77
CA LEU A 4 -3.96 3.37 -0.60
C LEU A 4 -3.84 1.84 -0.54
N LEU A 5 -3.10 1.26 -1.46
CA LEU A 5 -2.87 -0.18 -1.46
C LEU A 5 -1.71 -0.50 -0.51
N ASP A 6 -1.91 -1.44 0.43
CA ASP A 6 -0.76 -1.93 1.17
C ASP A 6 0.11 -2.81 0.26
N THR A 7 1.30 -3.13 0.72
CA THR A 7 2.29 -3.85 -0.09
C THR A 7 1.77 -5.20 -0.58
N HIS A 8 1.14 -5.98 0.31
CA HIS A 8 0.61 -7.30 -0.06
C HIS A 8 -0.58 -7.19 -1.01
N ALA A 9 -1.50 -6.25 -0.77
CA ALA A 9 -2.66 -6.05 -1.65
C ALA A 9 -2.22 -5.72 -3.08
N PHE A 10 -1.21 -4.87 -3.23
CA PHE A 10 -0.63 -4.54 -4.53
C PHE A 10 -0.03 -5.79 -5.22
N LEU A 11 0.81 -6.52 -4.51
CA LEU A 11 1.46 -7.71 -5.06
C LEU A 11 0.44 -8.79 -5.43
N TRP A 12 -0.57 -9.01 -4.59
CA TRP A 12 -1.62 -9.98 -4.89
C TRP A 12 -2.49 -9.55 -6.08
N TRP A 13 -2.74 -8.26 -6.22
CA TRP A 13 -3.44 -7.74 -7.40
C TRP A 13 -2.65 -8.01 -8.68
N VAL A 14 -1.35 -7.67 -8.69
CA VAL A 14 -0.47 -7.87 -9.85
C VAL A 14 -0.37 -9.35 -10.22
N ASP A 15 -0.26 -10.23 -9.23
CA ASP A 15 -0.13 -11.67 -9.43
C ASP A 15 -1.46 -12.37 -9.74
N GLY A 16 -2.58 -11.67 -9.64
CA GLY A 16 -3.89 -12.29 -9.74
C GLY A 16 -4.15 -13.31 -8.63
N ALA A 17 -3.55 -13.11 -7.45
CA ALA A 17 -3.57 -14.08 -6.37
C ALA A 17 -4.97 -14.21 -5.74
N PRO A 18 -5.45 -15.45 -5.47
CA PRO A 18 -6.75 -15.66 -4.83
C PRO A 18 -6.80 -15.17 -3.37
N THR A 19 -5.65 -14.88 -2.77
CA THR A 19 -5.56 -14.31 -1.42
C THR A 19 -6.18 -12.91 -1.35
N LEU A 20 -6.17 -12.17 -2.46
CA LEU A 20 -6.87 -10.88 -2.54
C LEU A 20 -8.38 -11.14 -2.51
N SER A 21 -9.08 -10.56 -1.53
CA SER A 21 -10.52 -10.79 -1.38
C SER A 21 -11.32 -10.26 -2.58
N SER A 22 -12.54 -10.77 -2.76
CA SER A 22 -13.44 -10.27 -3.80
C SER A 22 -13.80 -8.81 -3.57
N GLY A 23 -13.95 -8.39 -2.31
CA GLY A 23 -14.21 -6.99 -1.95
C GLY A 23 -13.06 -6.06 -2.31
N ALA A 24 -11.83 -6.46 -1.99
CA ALA A 24 -10.63 -5.70 -2.35
C ALA A 24 -10.46 -5.63 -3.87
N ARG A 25 -10.63 -6.74 -4.55
CA ARG A 25 -10.53 -6.81 -6.02
C ARG A 25 -11.55 -5.90 -6.69
N ARG A 26 -12.77 -5.89 -6.20
CA ARG A 26 -13.83 -5.03 -6.71
C ARG A 26 -13.51 -3.55 -6.49
N ALA A 27 -13.03 -3.19 -5.30
CA ALA A 27 -12.67 -1.80 -4.99
C ALA A 27 -11.54 -1.30 -5.89
N ILE A 28 -10.49 -2.10 -6.08
CA ILE A 28 -9.36 -1.74 -6.94
C ILE A 28 -9.79 -1.63 -8.40
N GLY A 29 -10.65 -2.53 -8.86
CA GLY A 29 -11.11 -2.58 -10.26
C GLY A 29 -12.19 -1.57 -10.61
N THR A 30 -12.77 -0.86 -9.65
CA THR A 30 -13.85 0.09 -9.89
C THR A 30 -13.29 1.38 -10.50
N SER A 31 -13.76 1.75 -11.69
CA SER A 31 -13.22 2.88 -12.46
C SER A 31 -13.32 4.24 -11.78
N GLY A 32 -14.29 4.42 -10.87
CA GLY A 32 -14.43 5.64 -10.09
C GLY A 32 -13.44 5.76 -8.93
N ASN A 33 -12.71 4.70 -8.62
CA ASN A 33 -11.70 4.69 -7.55
C ASN A 33 -10.31 4.97 -8.12
N GLU A 34 -9.54 5.74 -7.37
CA GLU A 34 -8.15 6.03 -7.69
C GLU A 34 -7.26 5.30 -6.70
N CYS A 35 -6.36 4.46 -7.20
CA CYS A 35 -5.45 3.66 -6.37
C CYS A 35 -4.07 4.28 -6.33
N LEU A 36 -3.54 4.40 -5.12
CA LEU A 36 -2.23 4.94 -4.83
C LEU A 36 -1.34 3.85 -4.23
N PHE A 37 -0.07 3.84 -4.62
CA PHE A 37 0.93 2.93 -4.08
C PHE A 37 2.09 3.74 -3.53
N SER A 38 2.41 3.54 -2.25
CA SER A 38 3.39 4.35 -1.55
C SER A 38 4.82 3.96 -1.87
N VAL A 39 5.71 4.95 -1.97
CA VAL A 39 7.16 4.74 -1.99
C VAL A 39 7.62 3.94 -0.76
N ALA A 40 6.93 4.06 0.38
CA ALA A 40 7.20 3.23 1.56
C ALA A 40 7.07 1.74 1.25
N SER A 41 6.06 1.34 0.49
CA SER A 41 5.88 -0.05 0.05
C SER A 41 6.95 -0.47 -0.94
N CYS A 42 7.40 0.42 -1.80
CA CYS A 42 8.53 0.15 -2.69
C CYS A 42 9.80 -0.13 -1.89
N TRP A 43 10.04 0.64 -0.84
CA TRP A 43 11.17 0.43 0.06
C TRP A 43 11.09 -0.91 0.79
N GLU A 44 9.93 -1.26 1.30
CA GLU A 44 9.68 -2.57 1.91
C GLU A 44 10.00 -3.70 0.91
N MET A 45 9.53 -3.58 -0.33
CA MET A 45 9.81 -4.54 -1.39
C MET A 45 11.31 -4.66 -1.67
N ALA A 46 12.02 -3.53 -1.74
CA ALA A 46 13.47 -3.51 -1.98
C ALA A 46 14.23 -4.25 -0.87
N ILE A 47 13.84 -4.06 0.39
CA ILE A 47 14.43 -4.79 1.50
C ILE A 47 14.17 -6.30 1.36
N LYS A 48 12.94 -6.69 1.07
CA LYS A 48 12.57 -8.10 0.90
C LYS A 48 13.29 -8.76 -0.28
N LEU A 49 13.50 -8.02 -1.36
CA LEU A 49 14.31 -8.48 -2.49
C LEU A 49 15.77 -8.74 -2.07
N SER A 50 16.36 -7.82 -1.30
CA SER A 50 17.75 -7.96 -0.82
C SER A 50 17.92 -9.14 0.13
N LEU A 51 16.86 -9.49 0.87
CA LEU A 51 16.83 -10.62 1.79
C LEU A 51 16.35 -11.94 1.13
N ARG A 52 16.10 -11.92 -0.17
CA ARG A 52 15.59 -13.06 -0.94
C ARG A 52 14.24 -13.58 -0.41
N LYS A 53 13.43 -12.69 0.16
CA LYS A 53 12.06 -12.97 0.65
C LYS A 53 10.99 -12.59 -0.37
N LEU A 54 11.37 -11.94 -1.45
CA LEU A 54 10.51 -11.54 -2.56
C LEU A 54 11.26 -11.79 -3.86
N ARG A 55 10.53 -12.24 -4.89
CA ARG A 55 11.05 -12.41 -6.25
C ARG A 55 10.23 -11.57 -7.21
N LEU A 56 10.93 -10.86 -8.10
CA LEU A 56 10.34 -10.15 -9.24
C LEU A 56 11.09 -10.59 -10.50
N ASP A 57 10.37 -10.66 -11.63
CA ASP A 57 10.96 -11.03 -12.92
C ASP A 57 11.83 -9.93 -13.53
N THR A 58 11.60 -8.68 -13.10
CA THR A 58 12.36 -7.52 -13.55
C THR A 58 12.86 -6.72 -12.35
N PRO A 59 13.90 -5.88 -12.52
CA PRO A 59 14.35 -4.99 -11.45
C PRO A 59 13.22 -4.10 -10.94
N ILE A 60 13.24 -3.78 -9.63
CA ILE A 60 12.15 -3.02 -8.99
C ILE A 60 11.92 -1.65 -9.65
N GLU A 61 12.98 -1.00 -10.13
CA GLU A 61 12.91 0.29 -10.80
C GLU A 61 12.18 0.25 -12.14
N ARG A 62 12.05 -0.94 -12.74
CA ARG A 62 11.20 -1.20 -13.91
C ARG A 62 9.84 -1.74 -13.52
N PHE A 63 9.82 -2.71 -12.61
CA PHE A 63 8.59 -3.40 -12.20
C PHE A 63 7.53 -2.43 -11.69
N VAL A 64 7.91 -1.54 -10.76
CA VAL A 64 6.93 -0.63 -10.14
C VAL A 64 6.34 0.33 -11.17
N PRO A 65 7.13 1.11 -11.95
CA PRO A 65 6.54 2.01 -12.95
C PRO A 65 5.70 1.28 -13.99
N GLU A 66 6.12 0.11 -14.46
CA GLU A 66 5.38 -0.67 -15.45
C GLU A 66 4.03 -1.13 -14.91
N GLN A 67 3.99 -1.63 -13.66
CA GLN A 67 2.75 -2.09 -13.05
C GLN A 67 1.81 -0.94 -12.73
N LEU A 68 2.34 0.20 -12.26
CA LEU A 68 1.51 1.38 -12.02
C LEU A 68 0.87 1.86 -13.32
N ALA A 69 1.64 1.97 -14.39
CA ALA A 69 1.13 2.40 -15.70
C ALA A 69 0.09 1.42 -16.25
N ALA A 70 0.36 0.11 -16.17
CA ALA A 70 -0.53 -0.92 -16.68
C ALA A 70 -1.89 -0.94 -15.97
N ASN A 71 -1.94 -0.54 -14.70
CA ASN A 71 -3.15 -0.59 -13.88
C ASN A 71 -3.78 0.79 -13.63
N GLY A 72 -3.18 1.85 -14.11
CA GLY A 72 -3.66 3.22 -13.86
C GLY A 72 -3.50 3.65 -12.41
N PHE A 73 -2.53 3.08 -11.69
CA PHE A 73 -2.23 3.44 -10.31
C PHE A 73 -1.24 4.59 -10.27
N ARG A 74 -1.25 5.33 -9.17
CA ARG A 74 -0.33 6.46 -8.96
C ARG A 74 0.64 6.17 -7.83
N LEU A 75 1.88 6.61 -8.00
CA LEU A 75 2.88 6.55 -6.93
C LEU A 75 2.62 7.66 -5.92
N LEU A 76 2.64 7.30 -4.63
CA LEU A 76 2.49 8.24 -3.53
C LEU A 76 3.85 8.45 -2.87
N ASP A 77 4.38 9.68 -3.02
CA ASP A 77 5.65 10.05 -2.41
C ASP A 77 5.54 10.17 -0.89
N ILE A 78 6.67 9.99 -0.21
CA ILE A 78 6.79 10.22 1.23
C ILE A 78 7.21 11.67 1.45
N GLU A 79 6.38 12.42 2.16
CA GLU A 79 6.69 13.80 2.56
C GLU A 79 7.15 13.87 4.01
N LEU A 80 7.89 14.92 4.36
CA LEU A 80 8.30 15.13 5.75
C LEU A 80 7.11 15.13 6.71
N ALA A 81 5.98 15.70 6.29
CA ALA A 81 4.75 15.71 7.10
C ALA A 81 4.18 14.30 7.36
N ASP A 82 4.39 13.37 6.45
CA ASP A 82 4.02 11.95 6.66
C ASP A 82 4.87 11.35 7.78
N VAL A 83 6.19 11.59 7.71
CA VAL A 83 7.15 11.10 8.71
C VAL A 83 6.85 11.73 10.09
N ALA A 84 6.60 13.03 10.11
CA ALA A 84 6.24 13.73 11.34
C ALA A 84 4.96 13.17 11.97
N ARG A 85 3.98 12.78 11.14
CA ARG A 85 2.75 12.17 11.61
C ARG A 85 2.98 10.83 12.30
N VAL A 86 3.96 10.04 11.82
CA VAL A 86 4.32 8.76 12.47
C VAL A 86 4.68 8.97 13.94
N ALA A 87 5.37 10.06 14.28
CA ALA A 87 5.74 10.36 15.67
C ALA A 87 4.53 10.53 16.59
N MET A 88 3.37 10.88 16.04
CA MET A 88 2.13 11.15 16.77
C MET A 88 1.20 9.93 16.85
N LEU A 89 1.49 8.85 16.13
CA LEU A 89 0.61 7.68 16.07
C LEU A 89 0.69 6.86 17.34
N ARG A 90 -0.46 6.31 17.76
CA ARG A 90 -0.50 5.25 18.74
C ARG A 90 0.17 3.99 18.19
N PHE A 91 0.76 3.18 19.08
CA PHE A 91 1.48 1.97 18.67
C PHE A 91 0.54 0.79 18.48
N HIS A 92 -0.30 0.84 17.44
CA HIS A 92 -1.11 -0.30 17.02
C HIS A 92 -0.30 -1.30 16.19
N HIS A 93 0.71 -0.81 15.45
CA HIS A 93 1.67 -1.60 14.70
C HIS A 93 3.08 -1.37 15.24
N ARG A 94 3.92 -2.40 15.19
CA ARG A 94 5.38 -2.28 15.40
C ARG A 94 6.11 -2.04 14.09
N ASP A 95 5.61 -2.61 12.99
CA ASP A 95 6.21 -2.51 11.67
C ASP A 95 6.25 -1.05 11.21
N PRO A 96 7.45 -0.51 10.89
CA PRO A 96 7.58 0.89 10.51
C PRO A 96 6.90 1.21 9.17
N PHE A 97 6.83 0.25 8.25
CA PHE A 97 6.16 0.46 6.97
C PHE A 97 4.65 0.59 7.16
N ASP A 98 4.04 -0.26 7.98
CA ASP A 98 2.61 -0.17 8.31
C ASP A 98 2.30 1.16 8.99
N ARG A 99 3.17 1.60 9.91
CA ARG A 99 3.01 2.89 10.59
C ARG A 99 3.08 4.06 9.61
N LEU A 100 3.99 4.02 8.65
CA LEU A 100 4.10 5.07 7.64
C LEU A 100 2.89 5.08 6.70
N LEU A 101 2.40 3.91 6.29
CA LEU A 101 1.17 3.81 5.51
C LEU A 101 -0.03 4.37 6.27
N ALA A 102 -0.14 4.06 7.57
CA ALA A 102 -1.20 4.60 8.41
C ALA A 102 -1.13 6.14 8.49
N ALA A 103 0.07 6.69 8.66
CA ALA A 103 0.28 8.13 8.68
C ALA A 103 -0.14 8.80 7.36
N GLN A 104 0.21 8.19 6.23
CA GLN A 104 -0.17 8.69 4.91
C GLN A 104 -1.68 8.64 4.71
N ALA A 105 -2.32 7.53 5.08
CA ALA A 105 -3.77 7.37 4.97
C ALA A 105 -4.51 8.42 5.81
N LEU A 106 -4.09 8.63 7.05
CA LEU A 106 -4.69 9.64 7.93
C LEU A 106 -4.51 11.06 7.41
N ARG A 107 -3.29 11.40 7.01
CA ARG A 107 -2.98 12.76 6.56
C ARG A 107 -3.73 13.14 5.29
N ARG A 108 -3.90 12.20 4.39
CA ARG A 108 -4.51 12.42 3.07
C ARG A 108 -5.95 11.93 2.98
N ARG A 109 -6.50 11.43 4.09
CA ARG A 109 -7.88 10.91 4.16
C ARG A 109 -8.12 9.81 3.12
N LEU A 110 -7.19 8.85 3.05
CA LEU A 110 -7.29 7.70 2.17
C LEU A 110 -7.93 6.53 2.91
N ALA A 111 -8.72 5.73 2.19
CA ALA A 111 -9.03 4.39 2.66
C ALA A 111 -7.84 3.49 2.34
N ILE A 112 -7.61 2.45 3.12
CA ILE A 112 -6.53 1.49 2.87
C ILE A 112 -7.09 0.15 2.44
N VAL A 113 -6.55 -0.40 1.35
CA VAL A 113 -6.85 -1.76 0.93
C VAL A 113 -5.84 -2.68 1.60
N SER A 114 -6.29 -3.40 2.60
CA SER A 114 -5.43 -4.27 3.40
C SER A 114 -6.22 -5.37 4.08
N ARG A 115 -5.64 -6.56 4.14
CA ARG A 115 -6.14 -7.67 4.95
C ARG A 115 -6.03 -7.39 6.45
N ASP A 116 -5.08 -6.54 6.85
CA ASP A 116 -4.77 -6.26 8.24
C ASP A 116 -5.82 -5.36 8.89
N ARG A 117 -6.60 -5.93 9.80
CA ARG A 117 -7.65 -5.23 10.53
C ARG A 117 -7.13 -4.14 11.47
N VAL A 118 -5.86 -4.19 11.82
CA VAL A 118 -5.25 -3.25 12.78
C VAL A 118 -5.29 -1.82 12.24
N PHE A 119 -5.28 -1.62 10.92
CA PHE A 119 -5.43 -0.28 10.33
C PHE A 119 -6.70 0.43 10.79
N GLY A 120 -7.78 -0.30 11.04
CA GLY A 120 -9.02 0.28 11.57
C GLY A 120 -8.89 0.93 12.95
N ARG A 121 -7.92 0.50 13.76
CA ARG A 121 -7.67 1.06 15.09
C ARG A 121 -7.16 2.50 15.07
N TYR A 122 -6.61 2.94 13.94
CA TYR A 122 -6.21 4.35 13.75
C TYR A 122 -7.38 5.24 13.33
N GLY A 123 -8.54 4.69 13.09
CA GLY A 123 -9.67 5.41 12.50
C GLY A 123 -9.63 5.46 10.97
N ILE A 124 -8.75 4.67 10.35
CA ILE A 124 -8.65 4.55 8.89
C ILE A 124 -9.74 3.61 8.38
N ARG A 125 -10.42 4.00 7.30
CA ARG A 125 -11.33 3.09 6.62
C ARG A 125 -10.54 1.99 5.93
N ARG A 126 -10.78 0.75 6.32
CA ARG A 126 -10.16 -0.42 5.70
C ARG A 126 -11.13 -1.05 4.71
N VAL A 127 -10.61 -1.41 3.55
CA VAL A 127 -11.34 -2.10 2.48
C VAL A 127 -10.72 -3.48 2.30
N TRP A 128 -11.58 -4.48 2.36
CA TRP A 128 -11.15 -5.87 2.13
C TRP A 128 -12.32 -6.77 1.72
#